data_5952ab660f9b9b7d9e4eedaaa75d6760
#
_entry.id   5952ab660f9b9b7d9e4eedaaa75d6760
#
_cell.length_a   1.000
_cell.length_b   1.000
_cell.length_c   1.000
_cell.angle_alpha   90.00
_cell.angle_beta   90.00
_cell.angle_gamma   90.00
#
_symmetry.space_group_name_H-M   'P 1'
#
loop_
_entity.id
_entity.type
_entity.pdbx_description
1 polymer ?
#
loop_
_entity_poly.entity_id
_entity_poly.type
_entity_poly.pdbx_seq_one_letter_code
_entity_poly.pdbx_strand_id
1 'polypeptide(L)'
;GHRPDLVSLMRMTEDEFRNKFRRSPVKRTKRRGLLRNVAVALGNSGDRKAVPVLVEALSDHEPLVRGHAAWALGRLGGSEAKYALESRLQIEEDSYVREEIQLALDEIEV
;
A
#
# COMPACT_ATOMS: atom_id res chain seq x y z
N GLY A 1 24.27 -4.72 8.95
CA GLY A 1 23.56 -4.06 7.88
C GLY A 1 22.21 -3.57 8.32
N HIS A 2 21.83 -2.46 7.78
CA HIS A 2 20.53 -1.89 8.08
C HIS A 2 19.51 -2.41 7.09
N ARG A 3 18.42 -2.98 7.59
CA ARG A 3 17.28 -3.29 6.76
C ARG A 3 16.55 -1.99 6.46
N PRO A 4 16.07 -1.80 5.23
CA PRO A 4 15.22 -0.66 4.93
C PRO A 4 14.00 -0.68 5.85
N ASP A 5 13.63 0.47 6.38
CA ASP A 5 12.38 0.60 7.09
C ASP A 5 11.25 0.64 6.06
N LEU A 6 10.52 -0.47 5.94
CA LEU A 6 9.46 -0.60 4.95
C LEU A 6 8.35 0.43 5.15
N VAL A 7 8.04 0.78 6.40
CA VAL A 7 7.03 1.79 6.70
C VAL A 7 7.45 3.14 6.13
N SER A 8 8.72 3.53 6.33
CA SER A 8 9.24 4.78 5.78
C SER A 8 9.25 4.76 4.26
N LEU A 9 9.62 3.63 3.64
CA LEU A 9 9.59 3.49 2.19
C LEU A 9 8.17 3.65 1.64
N MET A 10 7.17 3.15 2.36
CA MET A 10 5.77 3.26 1.92
C MET A 10 5.29 4.71 1.87
N ARG A 11 5.93 5.61 2.63
CA ARG A 11 5.59 7.04 2.65
C ARG A 11 6.39 7.88 1.66
N MET A 12 7.28 7.26 0.87
CA MET A 12 8.14 7.99 -0.05
C MET A 12 7.34 8.73 -1.11
N THR A 13 7.63 10.03 -1.27
CA THR A 13 7.03 10.85 -2.32
C THR A 13 7.74 10.65 -3.65
N GLU A 14 7.15 11.17 -4.74
CA GLU A 14 7.78 11.15 -6.06
C GLU A 14 9.14 11.87 -6.05
N ASP A 15 9.19 13.04 -5.38
CA ASP A 15 10.43 13.81 -5.30
C ASP A 15 11.51 13.08 -4.51
N GLU A 16 11.14 12.47 -3.38
CA GLU A 16 12.05 11.67 -2.59
C GLU A 16 12.59 10.48 -3.36
N PHE A 17 11.71 9.82 -4.12
CA PHE A 17 12.12 8.70 -4.96
C PHE A 17 13.13 9.14 -6.02
N ARG A 18 12.85 10.24 -6.74
CA ARG A 18 13.75 10.76 -7.76
C ARG A 18 15.11 11.09 -7.19
N ASN A 19 15.14 11.74 -6.04
CA ASN A 19 16.40 12.13 -5.41
C ASN A 19 17.20 10.94 -4.92
N LYS A 20 16.54 9.97 -4.30
CA LYS A 20 17.21 8.80 -3.73
C LYS A 20 17.77 7.86 -4.81
N PHE A 21 17.03 7.67 -5.89
CA PHE A 21 17.36 6.67 -6.90
C PHE A 21 17.83 7.27 -8.23
N ARG A 22 18.28 8.53 -8.23
CA ARG A 22 18.66 9.27 -9.43
C ARG A 22 19.62 8.51 -10.35
N ARG A 23 20.58 7.78 -9.78
CA ARG A 23 21.59 7.03 -10.53
C ARG A 23 21.53 5.54 -10.29
N SER A 24 20.38 5.05 -9.83
CA SER A 24 20.20 3.65 -9.50
C SER A 24 19.35 2.95 -10.55
N PRO A 25 19.60 1.65 -10.82
CA PRO A 25 18.68 0.85 -11.65
C PRO A 25 17.25 0.80 -11.12
N VAL A 26 17.04 0.99 -9.83
CA VAL A 26 15.71 1.03 -9.20
C VAL A 26 14.83 2.11 -9.82
N LYS A 27 15.44 3.20 -10.35
CA LYS A 27 14.70 4.26 -11.03
C LYS A 27 13.80 3.75 -12.15
N ARG A 28 14.20 2.66 -12.84
CA ARG A 28 13.39 2.07 -13.91
C ARG A 28 12.08 1.47 -13.42
N THR A 29 12.06 0.98 -12.20
CA THR A 29 10.86 0.40 -11.58
C THR A 29 9.82 1.47 -11.26
N LYS A 30 10.25 2.72 -11.16
CA LYS A 30 9.44 3.86 -10.73
C LYS A 30 8.97 3.71 -9.29
N ARG A 31 8.57 4.83 -8.69
CA ARG A 31 8.05 4.84 -7.32
C ARG A 31 6.89 3.87 -7.14
N ARG A 32 5.93 3.87 -8.09
CA ARG A 32 4.76 3.00 -7.96
C ARG A 32 5.12 1.52 -7.89
N GLY A 33 6.13 1.09 -8.64
CA GLY A 33 6.59 -0.29 -8.60
C GLY A 33 7.29 -0.64 -7.30
N LEU A 34 8.09 0.28 -6.76
CA LEU A 34 8.72 0.10 -5.46
C LEU A 34 7.67 0.00 -4.35
N LEU A 35 6.73 0.94 -4.31
CA LEU A 35 5.71 0.96 -3.27
C LEU A 35 4.76 -0.25 -3.37
N ARG A 36 4.46 -0.72 -4.59
CA ARG A 36 3.74 -1.99 -4.76
C ARG A 36 4.47 -3.12 -4.04
N ASN A 37 5.77 -3.25 -4.28
CA ASN A 37 6.56 -4.32 -3.68
C ASN A 37 6.64 -4.18 -2.15
N VAL A 38 6.74 -2.95 -1.66
CA VAL A 38 6.75 -2.70 -0.21
C VAL A 38 5.40 -3.08 0.40
N ALA A 39 4.29 -2.72 -0.26
CA ALA A 39 2.96 -3.09 0.22
C ALA A 39 2.79 -4.61 0.30
N VAL A 40 3.28 -5.35 -0.71
CA VAL A 40 3.24 -6.81 -0.68
C VAL A 40 4.03 -7.36 0.51
N ALA A 41 5.23 -6.84 0.74
CA ALA A 41 6.05 -7.27 1.87
C ALA A 41 5.37 -6.98 3.21
N LEU A 42 4.78 -5.80 3.36
CA LEU A 42 4.06 -5.43 4.59
C LEU A 42 2.83 -6.32 4.79
N GLY A 43 2.07 -6.60 3.75
CA GLY A 43 0.90 -7.47 3.83
C GLY A 43 1.25 -8.89 4.24
N ASN A 44 2.41 -9.38 3.80
CA ASN A 44 2.88 -10.72 4.13
C ASN A 44 3.60 -10.81 5.47
N SER A 45 3.92 -9.68 6.09
CA SER A 45 4.67 -9.65 7.35
C SER A 45 3.87 -10.14 8.55
N GLY A 46 2.55 -10.08 8.50
CA GLY A 46 1.69 -10.37 9.64
C GLY A 46 1.75 -9.31 10.73
N ASP A 47 2.49 -8.23 10.52
CA ASP A 47 2.67 -7.18 11.53
C ASP A 47 1.67 -6.05 11.34
N ARG A 48 0.66 -6.01 12.22
CA ARG A 48 -0.40 -4.99 12.17
C ARG A 48 0.09 -3.58 12.44
N LYS A 49 1.33 -3.39 12.87
CA LYS A 49 1.93 -2.06 12.99
C LYS A 49 2.04 -1.37 11.63
N ALA A 50 1.97 -2.13 10.55
CA ALA A 50 1.96 -1.59 9.18
C ALA A 50 0.59 -1.04 8.77
N VAL A 51 -0.49 -1.34 9.49
CA VAL A 51 -1.83 -0.91 9.11
C VAL A 51 -1.94 0.61 8.92
N PRO A 52 -1.46 1.45 9.84
CA PRO A 52 -1.61 2.91 9.64
C PRO A 52 -0.98 3.44 8.36
N VAL A 53 0.21 2.99 7.98
CA VAL A 53 0.86 3.47 6.75
C VAL A 53 0.14 2.96 5.51
N LEU A 54 -0.42 1.76 5.56
CA LEU A 54 -1.20 1.23 4.44
C LEU A 54 -2.53 1.95 4.31
N VAL A 55 -3.13 2.37 5.42
CA VAL A 55 -4.33 3.22 5.39
C VAL A 55 -4.02 4.54 4.67
N GLU A 56 -2.88 5.18 4.98
CA GLU A 56 -2.45 6.38 4.27
C GLU A 56 -2.32 6.12 2.77
N ALA A 57 -1.77 4.97 2.41
CA ALA A 57 -1.53 4.61 1.01
C ALA A 57 -2.82 4.37 0.21
N LEU A 58 -3.95 4.19 0.86
CA LEU A 58 -5.25 4.13 0.17
C LEU A 58 -5.61 5.46 -0.50
N SER A 59 -4.92 6.54 -0.15
CA SER A 59 -5.12 7.86 -0.75
C SER A 59 -3.99 8.24 -1.72
N ASP A 60 -3.11 7.31 -2.04
CA ASP A 60 -2.01 7.58 -2.96
C ASP A 60 -2.56 7.92 -4.36
N HIS A 61 -1.84 8.78 -5.10
CA HIS A 61 -2.30 9.19 -6.43
C HIS A 61 -2.23 8.07 -7.46
N GLU A 62 -1.42 7.03 -7.21
CA GLU A 62 -1.24 5.91 -8.14
C GLU A 62 -2.20 4.78 -7.82
N PRO A 63 -3.10 4.40 -8.76
CA PRO A 63 -4.01 3.27 -8.52
C PRO A 63 -3.30 1.97 -8.17
N LEU A 64 -2.13 1.72 -8.77
CA LEU A 64 -1.35 0.52 -8.47
C LEU A 64 -0.98 0.44 -6.99
N VAL A 65 -0.62 1.58 -6.40
CA VAL A 65 -0.27 1.65 -4.98
C VAL A 65 -1.52 1.47 -4.12
N ARG A 66 -2.61 2.17 -4.46
CA ARG A 66 -3.87 2.04 -3.71
C ARG A 66 -4.38 0.61 -3.70
N GLY A 67 -4.36 -0.06 -4.85
CA GLY A 67 -4.85 -1.44 -4.95
C GLY A 67 -4.01 -2.42 -4.12
N HIS A 68 -2.70 -2.26 -4.13
CA HIS A 68 -1.83 -3.14 -3.34
C HIS A 68 -1.91 -2.82 -1.85
N ALA A 69 -2.12 -1.55 -1.48
CA ALA A 69 -2.39 -1.19 -0.09
C ALA A 69 -3.68 -1.85 0.39
N ALA A 70 -4.72 -1.85 -0.43
CA ALA A 70 -5.98 -2.53 -0.09
C ALA A 70 -5.78 -4.03 0.11
N TRP A 71 -5.05 -4.67 -0.80
CA TRP A 71 -4.71 -6.08 -0.66
C TRP A 71 -3.99 -6.36 0.66
N ALA A 72 -2.97 -5.56 0.97
CA ALA A 72 -2.19 -5.73 2.19
C ALA A 72 -3.04 -5.56 3.44
N LEU A 73 -3.95 -4.57 3.44
CA LEU A 73 -4.88 -4.36 4.55
C LEU A 73 -5.81 -5.56 4.75
N GLY A 74 -6.25 -6.17 3.65
CA GLY A 74 -7.05 -7.38 3.71
C GLY A 74 -6.30 -8.55 4.36
N ARG A 75 -5.00 -8.67 4.05
CA ARG A 75 -4.13 -9.70 4.62
C ARG A 75 -3.91 -9.49 6.11
N LEU A 76 -3.68 -8.24 6.53
CA LEU A 76 -3.42 -7.93 7.93
C LEU A 76 -4.68 -7.94 8.78
N GLY A 77 -5.78 -7.46 8.23
CA GLY A 77 -7.07 -7.47 8.91
C GLY A 77 -7.18 -6.48 10.07
N GLY A 78 -8.23 -6.65 10.86
CA GLY A 78 -8.50 -5.82 12.01
C GLY A 78 -9.49 -4.70 11.72
N SER A 79 -10.02 -4.10 12.78
CA SER A 79 -11.11 -3.11 12.66
C SER A 79 -10.66 -1.82 11.98
N GLU A 80 -9.43 -1.38 12.22
CA GLU A 80 -8.90 -0.18 11.57
C GLU A 80 -8.79 -0.37 10.06
N ALA A 81 -8.26 -1.51 9.63
CA ALA A 81 -8.16 -1.84 8.21
C ALA A 81 -9.55 -1.91 7.57
N LYS A 82 -10.48 -2.58 8.22
CA LYS A 82 -11.85 -2.72 7.71
C LYS A 82 -12.53 -1.37 7.54
N TYR A 83 -12.44 -0.52 8.55
CA TYR A 83 -13.05 0.80 8.50
C TYR A 83 -12.45 1.65 7.36
N ALA A 84 -11.12 1.63 7.22
CA ALA A 84 -10.44 2.39 6.19
C ALA A 84 -10.82 1.91 4.79
N LEU A 85 -10.92 0.58 4.59
CA LEU A 85 -11.32 0.01 3.30
C LEU A 85 -12.77 0.38 2.96
N GLU A 86 -13.68 0.29 3.93
CA GLU A 86 -15.08 0.68 3.73
C GLU A 86 -15.20 2.16 3.38
N SER A 87 -14.45 3.02 4.08
CA SER A 87 -14.46 4.44 3.83
C SER A 87 -13.93 4.78 2.43
N ARG A 88 -12.81 4.14 2.04
CA ARG A 88 -12.24 4.39 0.70
C ARG A 88 -13.17 3.91 -0.41
N LEU A 89 -13.86 2.80 -0.22
CA LEU A 89 -14.79 2.27 -1.22
C LEU A 89 -15.85 3.29 -1.62
N GLN A 90 -16.25 4.16 -0.69
CA GLN A 90 -17.28 5.18 -0.95
C GLN A 90 -16.83 6.23 -1.95
N ILE A 91 -15.53 6.44 -2.10
CA ILE A 91 -15.00 7.51 -2.97
C ILE A 91 -14.05 7.01 -4.06
N GLU A 92 -13.66 5.75 -4.03
CA GLU A 92 -12.74 5.20 -5.03
C GLU A 92 -13.45 5.02 -6.36
N GLU A 93 -12.84 5.55 -7.43
CA GLU A 93 -13.41 5.50 -8.78
C GLU A 93 -12.73 4.47 -9.69
N ASP A 94 -11.49 4.08 -9.39
CA ASP A 94 -10.75 3.14 -10.23
C ASP A 94 -11.29 1.73 -10.03
N SER A 95 -11.66 1.06 -11.13
CA SER A 95 -12.28 -0.26 -11.07
C SER A 95 -11.38 -1.34 -10.49
N TYR A 96 -10.08 -1.29 -10.81
CA TYR A 96 -9.11 -2.22 -10.25
C TYR A 96 -9.01 -2.07 -8.73
N VAL A 97 -8.90 -0.82 -8.26
CA VAL A 97 -8.78 -0.55 -6.81
C VAL A 97 -10.07 -0.97 -6.09
N ARG A 98 -11.22 -0.66 -6.67
CA ARG A 98 -12.52 -1.06 -6.08
C ARG A 98 -12.60 -2.57 -5.91
N GLU A 99 -12.18 -3.32 -6.92
CA GLU A 99 -12.17 -4.78 -6.84
C GLU A 99 -11.26 -5.27 -5.72
N GLU A 100 -10.06 -4.70 -5.61
CA GLU A 100 -9.12 -5.08 -4.56
C GLU A 100 -9.67 -4.75 -3.16
N ILE A 101 -10.35 -3.62 -3.01
CA ILE A 101 -10.99 -3.26 -1.74
C ILE A 101 -12.06 -4.28 -1.38
N GLN A 102 -12.89 -4.66 -2.34
CA GLN A 102 -13.97 -5.62 -2.08
C GLN A 102 -13.43 -7.00 -1.70
N LEU A 103 -12.39 -7.46 -2.41
CA LEU A 103 -11.74 -8.72 -2.07
C LEU A 103 -11.11 -8.67 -0.68
N ALA A 104 -10.48 -7.54 -0.33
CA ALA A 104 -9.88 -7.34 0.99
C ALA A 104 -10.94 -7.37 2.09
N LEU A 105 -12.08 -6.72 1.87
CA LEU A 105 -13.18 -6.73 2.83
C LEU A 105 -13.73 -8.14 3.02
N ASP A 106 -13.87 -8.91 1.94
CA ASP A 106 -14.31 -10.30 2.02
C ASP A 106 -13.35 -11.15 2.84
N GLU A 107 -12.05 -10.93 2.69
CA GLU A 107 -11.03 -11.65 3.45
C GLU A 107 -11.13 -11.33 4.95
N ILE A 108 -11.38 -10.08 5.31
CA ILE A 108 -11.48 -9.64 6.71
C ILE A 108 -12.77 -10.19 7.37
N GLU A 109 -13.84 -10.30 6.62
CA GLU A 109 -15.13 -10.77 7.15
C GLU A 109 -15.08 -12.23 7.63
N VAL A 110 -14.09 -12.98 7.18
CA VAL A 110 -13.89 -14.35 7.66
C VAL A 110 -13.20 -14.35 9.01
#